data_cab4d4ecdb9a5553a0db215fea2c292d
#
_entry.id   cab4d4ecdb9a5553a0db215fea2c292d
#
_cell.length_a   1.000
_cell.length_b   1.000
_cell.length_c   1.000
_cell.angle_alpha   90.00
_cell.angle_beta   90.00
_cell.angle_gamma   90.00
#
_symmetry.space_group_name_H-M   'P 1'
#
loop_
_entity.id
_entity.type
_entity.pdbx_description
1 polymer ?
#
loop_
_entity_poly.entity_id
_entity_poly.type
_entity_poly.pdbx_seq_one_letter_code
_entity_poly.pdbx_strand_id
1 'polypeptide(L)'
;GKMISATSAGPGNPVYIVGSATGKDGIAGAAFASKDITEESSDDLPSVQVGDPFQEKLLLEATLELAKTDAVVGMQDMGAAGITCSSCEMSAAGDNVGMDIDLSKVPTRQDNMKDWEILLSESQERMLCVIEKGKEKIVEDIFEKWDLHAVQIGVVTEGDTINYSMNGEVVASVPADSLVLGGGAPIYEREYTEPAYYQEFKKFKIEDVEQPEDL
;
A
#
# COMPACT_ATOMS: atom_id res chain seq x y z
N GLY A 1 -8.04 19.18 9.87
CA GLY A 1 -7.48 18.72 8.59
C GLY A 1 -8.43 17.71 7.95
N LYS A 2 -8.32 17.53 6.65
CA LYS A 2 -9.06 16.49 5.91
C LYS A 2 -8.37 15.15 6.15
N MET A 3 -9.11 14.12 6.53
CA MET A 3 -8.65 12.74 6.56
C MET A 3 -9.08 12.04 5.27
N ILE A 4 -8.19 11.24 4.68
CA ILE A 4 -8.48 10.38 3.54
C ILE A 4 -8.44 8.95 4.06
N SER A 5 -9.48 8.18 3.78
CA SER A 5 -9.59 6.78 4.19
C SER A 5 -8.95 5.86 3.16
N ALA A 6 -8.44 4.72 3.63
CA ALA A 6 -7.99 3.62 2.78
C ALA A 6 -9.21 2.80 2.34
N THR A 7 -9.99 3.34 1.42
CA THR A 7 -11.23 2.73 0.92
C THR A 7 -11.37 2.94 -0.57
N SER A 8 -12.19 2.11 -1.20
CA SER A 8 -12.62 2.23 -2.58
C SER A 8 -14.11 2.54 -2.64
N ALA A 9 -14.52 3.39 -3.55
CA ALA A 9 -15.92 3.73 -3.78
C ALA A 9 -16.15 4.26 -5.20
N GLY A 10 -17.39 4.21 -5.64
CA GLY A 10 -17.83 4.76 -6.91
C GLY A 10 -17.36 3.95 -8.12
N PRO A 11 -18.10 2.88 -8.50
CA PRO A 11 -17.81 2.16 -9.73
C PRO A 11 -17.62 3.11 -10.91
N GLY A 12 -16.54 2.90 -11.67
CA GLY A 12 -16.12 3.78 -12.75
C GLY A 12 -15.06 4.84 -12.35
N ASN A 13 -14.75 4.97 -11.06
CA ASN A 13 -13.64 5.80 -10.61
C ASN A 13 -12.29 5.18 -11.00
N PRO A 14 -11.35 5.97 -11.55
CA PRO A 14 -10.03 5.46 -11.92
C PRO A 14 -9.17 5.10 -10.71
N VAL A 15 -8.39 4.04 -10.86
CA VAL A 15 -7.40 3.57 -9.89
C VAL A 15 -6.01 3.93 -10.40
N TYR A 16 -5.27 4.66 -9.60
CA TYR A 16 -3.92 5.16 -9.91
C TYR A 16 -2.87 4.52 -9.02
N ILE A 17 -1.73 4.17 -9.61
CA ILE A 17 -0.48 4.00 -8.86
C ILE A 17 0.30 5.30 -8.96
N VAL A 18 0.79 5.79 -7.82
CA VAL A 18 1.56 7.04 -7.75
C VAL A 18 2.85 6.83 -6.98
N GLY A 19 3.88 7.61 -7.31
CA GLY A 19 5.19 7.56 -6.66
C GLY A 19 6.26 6.92 -7.52
N SER A 20 7.11 6.09 -6.92
CA SER A 20 8.24 5.43 -7.57
C SER A 20 7.81 4.30 -8.50
N ALA A 21 8.69 3.95 -9.45
CA ALA A 21 8.49 2.78 -10.31
C ALA A 21 8.66 1.47 -9.52
N THR A 22 7.90 0.45 -9.91
CA THR A 22 7.91 -0.88 -9.30
C THR A 22 9.13 -1.67 -9.73
N GLY A 23 9.86 -2.24 -8.79
CA GLY A 23 11.01 -3.12 -9.01
C GLY A 23 10.78 -4.53 -8.44
N LYS A 24 11.76 -5.41 -8.63
CA LYS A 24 11.79 -6.76 -8.04
C LYS A 24 12.38 -6.70 -6.63
N ASP A 25 11.72 -6.01 -5.72
CA ASP A 25 12.15 -5.83 -4.34
C ASP A 25 11.03 -6.18 -3.37
N GLY A 26 11.42 -6.65 -2.20
CA GLY A 26 10.51 -7.01 -1.11
C GLY A 26 9.60 -8.19 -1.42
N ILE A 27 9.78 -8.91 -2.52
CA ILE A 27 8.95 -10.07 -2.85
C ILE A 27 9.13 -11.14 -1.77
N ALA A 28 8.03 -11.48 -1.09
CA ALA A 28 8.02 -12.30 0.13
C ALA A 28 8.81 -11.68 1.31
N GLY A 29 8.96 -10.37 1.35
CA GLY A 29 9.72 -9.66 2.39
C GLY A 29 9.18 -9.89 3.80
N ALA A 30 7.88 -9.93 4.00
CA ALA A 30 7.28 -10.25 5.29
C ALA A 30 7.63 -11.67 5.77
N ALA A 31 7.66 -12.66 4.87
CA ALA A 31 8.09 -14.02 5.19
C ALA A 31 9.61 -14.07 5.48
N PHE A 32 10.42 -13.31 4.76
CA PHE A 32 11.85 -13.19 5.01
C PHE A 32 12.13 -12.55 6.38
N ALA A 33 11.44 -11.47 6.72
CA ALA A 33 11.60 -10.78 8.00
C ALA A 33 11.23 -11.65 9.23
N SER A 34 10.49 -12.73 9.01
CA SER A 34 10.11 -13.69 10.05
C SER A 34 11.09 -14.86 10.21
N LYS A 35 12.17 -14.90 9.41
CA LYS A 35 13.21 -15.94 9.50
C LYS A 35 14.44 -15.44 10.25
N ASP A 36 15.22 -16.37 10.79
CA ASP A 36 16.55 -16.06 11.30
C ASP A 36 17.49 -15.71 10.13
N ILE A 37 18.27 -14.63 10.30
CA ILE A 37 19.25 -14.20 9.31
C ILE A 37 20.49 -15.08 9.45
N THR A 38 20.87 -15.80 8.39
CA THR A 38 22.04 -16.66 8.31
C THR A 38 22.97 -16.22 7.18
N GLU A 39 24.15 -16.82 7.07
CA GLU A 39 25.09 -16.55 5.96
C GLU A 39 24.49 -16.91 4.59
N GLU A 40 23.53 -17.85 4.54
CA GLU A 40 22.82 -18.26 3.32
C GLU A 40 21.71 -17.26 2.91
N SER A 41 21.39 -16.28 3.78
CA SER A 41 20.35 -15.29 3.50
C SER A 41 20.68 -14.33 2.35
N SER A 42 21.91 -14.39 1.80
CA SER A 42 22.30 -13.65 0.60
C SER A 42 21.52 -14.06 -0.65
N ASP A 43 21.02 -15.28 -0.70
CA ASP A 43 20.21 -15.78 -1.82
C ASP A 43 18.77 -15.22 -1.78
N ASP A 44 18.34 -14.70 -0.62
CA ASP A 44 17.04 -14.06 -0.39
C ASP A 44 17.06 -12.53 -0.64
N LEU A 45 18.12 -11.98 -1.25
CA LEU A 45 18.24 -10.53 -1.54
C LEU A 45 17.03 -9.91 -2.25
N PRO A 46 16.32 -10.60 -3.17
CA PRO A 46 15.09 -10.06 -3.76
C PRO A 46 13.96 -9.79 -2.74
N SER A 47 14.04 -10.37 -1.55
CA SER A 47 13.10 -10.14 -0.45
C SER A 47 13.40 -8.87 0.36
N VAL A 48 14.54 -8.23 0.13
CA VAL A 48 14.93 -6.98 0.79
C VAL A 48 14.20 -5.81 0.17
N GLN A 49 13.60 -4.97 1.02
CA GLN A 49 13.02 -3.70 0.59
C GLN A 49 14.14 -2.65 0.52
N VAL A 50 14.14 -1.89 -0.58
CA VAL A 50 15.07 -0.76 -0.79
C VAL A 50 14.28 0.52 -0.67
N GLY A 51 14.66 1.40 0.24
CA GLY A 51 14.04 2.71 0.42
C GLY A 51 14.90 3.84 -0.18
N ASP A 52 14.23 4.88 -0.66
CA ASP A 52 14.83 6.13 -1.12
C ASP A 52 14.22 7.31 -0.34
N PRO A 53 14.91 7.82 0.70
CA PRO A 53 14.38 8.91 1.52
C PRO A 53 14.08 10.20 0.75
N PHE A 54 14.76 10.43 -0.38
CA PHE A 54 14.48 11.57 -1.24
C PHE A 54 13.16 11.39 -1.98
N GLN A 55 12.93 10.22 -2.58
CA GLN A 55 11.67 9.90 -3.24
C GLN A 55 10.49 9.88 -2.24
N GLU A 56 10.73 9.38 -1.04
CA GLU A 56 9.73 9.41 0.04
C GLU A 56 9.32 10.84 0.39
N LYS A 57 10.29 11.76 0.48
CA LYS A 57 10.00 13.17 0.73
C LYS A 57 9.16 13.79 -0.39
N LEU A 58 9.48 13.49 -1.66
CA LEU A 58 8.70 13.98 -2.80
C LEU A 58 7.26 13.42 -2.78
N LEU A 59 7.12 12.12 -2.51
CA LEU A 59 5.82 11.46 -2.41
C LEU A 59 4.97 12.06 -1.29
N LEU A 60 5.57 12.31 -0.13
CA LEU A 60 4.89 12.93 1.02
C LEU A 60 4.35 14.31 0.64
N GLU A 61 5.16 15.19 0.01
CA GLU A 61 4.72 16.52 -0.39
C GLU A 61 3.64 16.48 -1.48
N ALA A 62 3.79 15.62 -2.49
CA ALA A 62 2.78 15.42 -3.53
C ALA A 62 1.46 14.93 -2.93
N THR A 63 1.52 13.96 -2.02
CA THR A 63 0.35 13.40 -1.33
C THR A 63 -0.35 14.45 -0.48
N LEU A 64 0.40 15.28 0.25
CA LEU A 64 -0.17 16.38 1.04
C LEU A 64 -0.80 17.46 0.16
N GLU A 65 -0.24 17.74 -1.02
CA GLU A 65 -0.83 18.66 -1.98
C GLU A 65 -2.13 18.08 -2.56
N LEU A 66 -2.10 16.82 -2.97
CA LEU A 66 -3.27 16.09 -3.48
C LEU A 66 -4.39 16.02 -2.44
N ALA A 67 -4.07 15.80 -1.17
CA ALA A 67 -5.04 15.73 -0.08
C ALA A 67 -5.81 17.03 0.16
N LYS A 68 -5.29 18.18 -0.29
CA LYS A 68 -5.98 19.49 -0.22
C LYS A 68 -7.05 19.64 -1.30
N THR A 69 -7.01 18.80 -2.33
CA THR A 69 -7.99 18.80 -3.41
C THR A 69 -9.23 17.96 -3.05
N ASP A 70 -10.20 17.94 -3.94
CA ASP A 70 -11.38 17.07 -3.89
C ASP A 70 -11.28 15.90 -4.89
N ALA A 71 -10.06 15.62 -5.41
CA ALA A 71 -9.85 14.60 -6.43
C ALA A 71 -9.78 13.18 -5.85
N VAL A 72 -9.40 13.02 -4.58
CA VAL A 72 -9.16 11.70 -3.97
C VAL A 72 -10.40 11.19 -3.27
N VAL A 73 -10.82 9.99 -3.65
CA VAL A 73 -11.87 9.19 -3.00
C VAL A 73 -11.27 8.37 -1.86
N GLY A 74 -10.17 7.69 -2.12
CA GLY A 74 -9.43 6.91 -1.12
C GLY A 74 -7.98 6.73 -1.52
N MET A 75 -7.13 6.41 -0.55
CA MET A 75 -5.69 6.25 -0.75
C MET A 75 -5.13 5.28 0.26
N GLN A 76 -4.19 4.44 -0.17
CA GLN A 76 -3.48 3.49 0.67
C GLN A 76 -2.03 3.36 0.23
N ASP A 77 -1.14 3.17 1.20
CA ASP A 77 0.25 2.79 0.94
C ASP A 77 0.34 1.36 0.40
N MET A 78 1.46 1.06 -0.23
CA MET A 78 1.73 -0.24 -0.83
C MET A 78 2.82 -0.94 -0.03
N GLY A 79 2.47 -1.43 1.16
CA GLY A 79 3.33 -2.19 2.05
C GLY A 79 3.48 -3.66 1.63
N ALA A 80 3.28 -4.58 2.57
CA ALA A 80 3.38 -6.03 2.34
C ALA A 80 2.51 -6.47 1.16
N ALA A 81 3.07 -7.28 0.27
CA ALA A 81 2.43 -7.76 -0.97
C ALA A 81 1.94 -6.63 -1.93
N GLY A 82 2.41 -5.41 -1.76
CA GLY A 82 2.28 -4.32 -2.72
C GLY A 82 0.87 -4.05 -3.26
N ILE A 83 0.70 -4.18 -4.58
CA ILE A 83 -0.59 -3.96 -5.25
C ILE A 83 -1.67 -4.92 -4.76
N THR A 84 -1.32 -6.17 -4.47
CA THR A 84 -2.27 -7.18 -4.01
C THR A 84 -2.91 -6.76 -2.70
N CYS A 85 -2.10 -6.37 -1.71
CA CYS A 85 -2.62 -5.97 -0.40
C CYS A 85 -3.43 -4.68 -0.49
N SER A 86 -2.87 -3.61 -1.08
CA SER A 86 -3.52 -2.31 -1.13
C SER A 86 -4.86 -2.34 -1.87
N SER A 87 -4.95 -3.04 -3.01
CA SER A 87 -6.20 -3.16 -3.76
C SER A 87 -7.25 -3.98 -3.02
N CYS A 88 -6.86 -5.09 -2.37
CA CYS A 88 -7.77 -5.92 -1.59
C CYS A 88 -8.29 -5.17 -0.35
N GLU A 89 -7.42 -4.51 0.41
CA GLU A 89 -7.81 -3.77 1.60
C GLU A 89 -8.74 -2.60 1.28
N MET A 90 -8.42 -1.81 0.23
CA MET A 90 -9.28 -0.71 -0.20
C MET A 90 -10.65 -1.19 -0.69
N SER A 91 -10.71 -2.29 -1.42
CA SER A 91 -11.98 -2.85 -1.90
C SER A 91 -12.79 -3.47 -0.77
N ALA A 92 -12.16 -4.23 0.14
CA ALA A 92 -12.83 -4.80 1.30
C ALA A 92 -13.36 -3.74 2.27
N ALA A 93 -12.67 -2.58 2.38
CA ALA A 93 -13.15 -1.44 3.15
C ALA A 93 -14.24 -0.64 2.44
N GLY A 94 -14.51 -0.92 1.18
CA GLY A 94 -15.60 -0.33 0.39
C GLY A 94 -16.93 -1.05 0.60
N ASP A 95 -17.97 -0.55 -0.05
CA ASP A 95 -19.32 -1.14 0.00
C ASP A 95 -19.61 -1.86 -1.32
N ASN A 96 -19.37 -3.18 -1.35
CA ASN A 96 -19.57 -4.05 -2.50
C ASN A 96 -18.90 -3.52 -3.79
N VAL A 97 -17.62 -3.20 -3.68
CA VAL A 97 -16.80 -2.72 -4.79
C VAL A 97 -15.56 -3.58 -4.97
N GLY A 98 -15.22 -3.84 -6.23
CA GLY A 98 -14.00 -4.50 -6.66
C GLY A 98 -13.15 -3.55 -7.50
N MET A 99 -12.16 -4.11 -8.18
CA MET A 99 -11.30 -3.38 -9.11
C MET A 99 -10.94 -4.24 -10.31
N ASP A 100 -10.84 -3.62 -11.49
CA ASP A 100 -10.14 -4.19 -12.64
C ASP A 100 -8.81 -3.46 -12.79
N ILE A 101 -7.70 -4.18 -12.64
CA ILE A 101 -6.33 -3.63 -12.65
C ILE A 101 -5.55 -4.25 -13.81
N ASP A 102 -4.95 -3.41 -14.62
CA ASP A 102 -4.08 -3.78 -15.74
C ASP A 102 -2.61 -3.60 -15.33
N LEU A 103 -1.95 -4.71 -15.01
CA LEU A 103 -0.55 -4.75 -14.57
C LEU A 103 0.42 -4.28 -15.65
N SER A 104 0.06 -4.37 -16.93
CA SER A 104 0.92 -3.92 -18.03
C SER A 104 1.09 -2.39 -18.06
N LYS A 105 0.25 -1.66 -17.33
CA LYS A 105 0.34 -0.20 -17.18
C LYS A 105 1.19 0.25 -15.99
N VAL A 106 1.54 -0.67 -15.09
CA VAL A 106 2.34 -0.32 -13.91
C VAL A 106 3.75 0.10 -14.34
N PRO A 107 4.23 1.30 -13.96
CA PRO A 107 5.61 1.70 -14.23
C PRO A 107 6.58 0.75 -13.54
N THR A 108 7.52 0.17 -14.31
CA THR A 108 8.49 -0.78 -13.79
C THR A 108 9.92 -0.30 -13.96
N ARG A 109 10.82 -0.65 -13.03
CA ARG A 109 12.25 -0.33 -13.11
C ARG A 109 13.04 -1.32 -13.95
N GLN A 110 12.52 -2.55 -14.09
CA GLN A 110 13.13 -3.59 -14.93
C GLN A 110 12.19 -3.96 -16.07
N ASP A 111 12.80 -4.29 -17.21
CA ASP A 111 12.07 -4.85 -18.34
C ASP A 111 11.59 -6.28 -18.04
N ASN A 112 10.52 -6.67 -18.67
CA ASN A 112 9.98 -8.04 -18.64
C ASN A 112 9.66 -8.57 -17.22
N MET A 113 9.22 -7.72 -16.32
CA MET A 113 8.67 -8.19 -15.05
C MET A 113 7.41 -9.04 -15.30
N LYS A 114 7.33 -10.15 -14.59
CA LYS A 114 6.16 -11.04 -14.64
C LYS A 114 5.01 -10.45 -13.84
N ASP A 115 3.80 -10.89 -14.13
CA ASP A 115 2.57 -10.52 -13.46
C ASP A 115 2.68 -10.65 -11.92
N TRP A 116 3.11 -11.82 -11.42
CA TRP A 116 3.26 -12.06 -9.99
C TRP A 116 4.41 -11.22 -9.36
N GLU A 117 5.46 -10.90 -10.10
CA GLU A 117 6.52 -10.01 -9.62
C GLU A 117 6.01 -8.58 -9.42
N ILE A 118 5.13 -8.11 -10.31
CA ILE A 118 4.49 -6.79 -10.19
C ILE A 118 3.48 -6.79 -9.03
N LEU A 119 2.65 -7.83 -8.93
CA LEU A 119 1.62 -7.96 -7.89
C LEU A 119 2.19 -7.99 -6.47
N LEU A 120 3.30 -8.73 -6.27
CA LEU A 120 3.87 -9.01 -4.96
C LEU A 120 5.06 -8.11 -4.61
N SER A 121 5.48 -7.22 -5.52
CA SER A 121 6.56 -6.28 -5.24
C SER A 121 6.21 -5.36 -4.09
N GLU A 122 7.11 -5.26 -3.13
CA GLU A 122 7.03 -4.35 -1.97
C GLU A 122 7.96 -3.13 -2.16
N SER A 123 8.18 -2.70 -3.42
CA SER A 123 8.92 -1.46 -3.69
C SER A 123 8.33 -0.32 -2.88
N GLN A 124 9.22 0.41 -2.20
CA GLN A 124 8.82 1.51 -1.34
C GLN A 124 8.41 2.74 -2.15
N GLU A 125 7.94 3.78 -1.48
CA GLU A 125 7.57 5.09 -2.03
C GLU A 125 6.49 5.00 -3.13
N ARG A 126 5.45 4.18 -2.90
CA ARG A 126 4.29 4.04 -3.78
C ARG A 126 2.98 4.12 -3.00
N MET A 127 1.95 4.69 -3.62
CA MET A 127 0.60 4.70 -3.08
C MET A 127 -0.38 4.22 -4.15
N LEU A 128 -1.46 3.56 -3.72
CA LEU A 128 -2.64 3.28 -4.55
C LEU A 128 -3.73 4.30 -4.23
N CYS A 129 -4.26 4.96 -5.26
CA CYS A 129 -5.25 6.01 -5.11
C CYS A 129 -6.49 5.71 -5.95
N VAL A 130 -7.67 5.86 -5.38
CA VAL A 130 -8.94 5.94 -6.10
C VAL A 130 -9.28 7.41 -6.29
N ILE A 131 -9.46 7.81 -7.54
CA ILE A 131 -9.64 9.21 -7.94
C ILE A 131 -11.08 9.42 -8.40
N GLU A 132 -11.66 10.54 -8.07
CA GLU A 132 -12.97 10.97 -8.57
C GLU A 132 -12.91 11.11 -10.10
N LYS A 133 -13.79 10.40 -10.80
CA LYS A 133 -13.86 10.43 -12.25
C LYS A 133 -14.00 11.85 -12.80
N GLY A 134 -13.13 12.20 -13.75
CA GLY A 134 -13.06 13.54 -14.34
C GLY A 134 -12.05 14.46 -13.65
N LYS A 135 -11.36 14.01 -12.59
CA LYS A 135 -10.33 14.78 -11.88
C LYS A 135 -8.92 14.21 -12.05
N GLU A 136 -8.74 13.29 -12.99
CA GLU A 136 -7.48 12.63 -13.30
C GLU A 136 -6.34 13.63 -13.54
N LYS A 137 -6.62 14.68 -14.30
CA LYS A 137 -5.64 15.72 -14.62
C LYS A 137 -5.06 16.43 -13.40
N ILE A 138 -5.85 16.58 -12.33
CA ILE A 138 -5.37 17.20 -11.08
C ILE A 138 -4.27 16.36 -10.46
N VAL A 139 -4.44 15.03 -10.46
CA VAL A 139 -3.47 14.08 -9.92
C VAL A 139 -2.21 14.08 -10.75
N GLU A 140 -2.35 13.96 -12.07
CA GLU A 140 -1.23 13.94 -13.02
C GLU A 140 -0.38 15.20 -12.90
N ASP A 141 -1.00 16.40 -12.87
CA ASP A 141 -0.30 17.68 -12.76
C ASP A 141 0.46 17.84 -11.44
N ILE A 142 -0.11 17.37 -10.33
CA ILE A 142 0.55 17.41 -9.02
C ILE A 142 1.78 16.51 -9.03
N PHE A 143 1.64 15.25 -9.48
CA PHE A 143 2.76 14.31 -9.47
C PHE A 143 3.83 14.65 -10.50
N GLU A 144 3.46 15.17 -11.68
CA GLU A 144 4.42 15.71 -12.66
C GLU A 144 5.26 16.85 -12.06
N LYS A 145 4.64 17.78 -11.33
CA LYS A 145 5.33 18.87 -10.62
C LYS A 145 6.40 18.34 -9.65
N TRP A 146 6.15 17.21 -9.02
CA TRP A 146 7.06 16.60 -8.05
C TRP A 146 8.00 15.55 -8.67
N ASP A 147 8.04 15.44 -10.01
CA ASP A 147 8.85 14.45 -10.75
C ASP A 147 8.58 13.01 -10.33
N LEU A 148 7.31 12.70 -10.11
CA LEU A 148 6.81 11.38 -9.70
C LEU A 148 5.84 10.82 -10.74
N HIS A 149 5.72 9.50 -10.77
CA HIS A 149 4.69 8.84 -11.59
C HIS A 149 3.28 9.04 -11.01
N ALA A 150 2.31 9.20 -11.91
CA ALA A 150 0.89 9.03 -11.65
C ALA A 150 0.27 8.35 -12.85
N VAL A 151 -0.03 7.06 -12.72
CA VAL A 151 -0.49 6.25 -13.84
C VAL A 151 -1.80 5.56 -13.50
N GLN A 152 -2.82 5.75 -14.32
CA GLN A 152 -4.05 5.00 -14.21
C GLN A 152 -3.81 3.54 -14.60
N ILE A 153 -3.90 2.65 -13.64
CA ILE A 153 -3.71 1.20 -13.83
C ILE A 153 -5.02 0.42 -13.82
N GLY A 154 -6.13 1.05 -13.45
CA GLY A 154 -7.39 0.32 -13.34
C GLY A 154 -8.59 1.22 -13.13
N VAL A 155 -9.67 0.57 -12.75
CA VAL A 155 -10.97 1.19 -12.47
C VAL A 155 -11.70 0.42 -11.36
N VAL A 156 -12.43 1.14 -10.53
CA VAL A 156 -13.33 0.55 -9.53
C VAL A 156 -14.53 -0.07 -10.24
N THR A 157 -14.90 -1.28 -9.85
CA THR A 157 -16.01 -2.05 -10.41
C THR A 157 -17.11 -2.29 -9.37
N GLU A 158 -18.29 -2.70 -9.82
CA GLU A 158 -19.33 -3.27 -8.96
C GLU A 158 -18.95 -4.71 -8.56
N GLY A 159 -19.37 -5.12 -7.37
CA GLY A 159 -19.06 -6.45 -6.82
C GLY A 159 -17.79 -6.42 -5.97
N ASP A 160 -17.44 -7.55 -5.38
CA ASP A 160 -16.39 -7.72 -4.38
C ASP A 160 -15.08 -8.32 -4.94
N THR A 161 -15.00 -8.47 -6.26
CA THR A 161 -13.91 -9.22 -6.91
C THR A 161 -12.92 -8.25 -7.55
N ILE A 162 -11.62 -8.54 -7.35
CA ILE A 162 -10.55 -7.84 -8.03
C ILE A 162 -10.01 -8.74 -9.14
N ASN A 163 -10.00 -8.20 -10.35
CA ASN A 163 -9.40 -8.84 -11.50
C ASN A 163 -8.09 -8.16 -11.86
N TYR A 164 -7.05 -8.95 -11.99
CA TYR A 164 -5.76 -8.48 -12.48
C TYR A 164 -5.54 -9.03 -13.89
N SER A 165 -5.18 -8.15 -14.81
CA SER A 165 -4.86 -8.51 -16.18
C SER A 165 -3.42 -8.12 -16.53
N MET A 166 -2.82 -8.83 -17.49
CA MET A 166 -1.52 -8.55 -18.06
C MET A 166 -1.59 -8.76 -19.57
N ASN A 167 -1.27 -7.74 -20.35
CA ASN A 167 -1.33 -7.77 -21.81
C ASN A 167 -2.69 -8.23 -22.38
N GLY A 168 -3.77 -7.85 -21.70
CA GLY A 168 -5.15 -8.18 -22.11
C GLY A 168 -5.68 -9.54 -21.64
N GLU A 169 -4.88 -10.33 -20.93
CA GLU A 169 -5.32 -11.60 -20.33
C GLU A 169 -5.50 -11.46 -18.83
N VAL A 170 -6.56 -12.01 -18.27
CA VAL A 170 -6.76 -12.07 -16.82
C VAL A 170 -5.82 -13.11 -16.22
N VAL A 171 -4.92 -12.66 -15.36
CA VAL A 171 -3.89 -13.50 -14.71
C VAL A 171 -4.28 -13.90 -13.29
N ALA A 172 -5.16 -13.13 -12.64
CA ALA A 172 -5.72 -13.47 -11.34
C ALA A 172 -7.10 -12.83 -11.16
N SER A 173 -7.96 -13.50 -10.38
CA SER A 173 -9.27 -13.00 -9.99
C SER A 173 -9.55 -13.45 -8.56
N VAL A 174 -9.73 -12.49 -7.64
CA VAL A 174 -9.76 -12.78 -6.20
C VAL A 174 -10.87 -11.96 -5.55
N PRO A 175 -11.72 -12.57 -4.70
CA PRO A 175 -12.59 -11.81 -3.82
C PRO A 175 -11.75 -10.98 -2.84
N ALA A 176 -12.01 -9.67 -2.73
CA ALA A 176 -11.23 -8.75 -1.93
C ALA A 176 -11.08 -9.21 -0.47
N ASP A 177 -12.18 -9.65 0.14
CA ASP A 177 -12.23 -10.12 1.52
C ASP A 177 -11.34 -11.35 1.81
N SER A 178 -11.00 -12.13 0.77
CA SER A 178 -10.22 -13.35 0.96
C SER A 178 -8.77 -13.12 1.36
N LEU A 179 -8.25 -11.92 1.09
CA LEU A 179 -6.85 -11.55 1.33
C LEU A 179 -6.65 -10.49 2.42
N VAL A 180 -7.72 -10.15 3.14
CA VAL A 180 -7.65 -9.17 4.24
C VAL A 180 -7.91 -9.82 5.60
N LEU A 181 -7.57 -9.11 6.66
CA LEU A 181 -7.83 -9.56 8.02
C LEU A 181 -9.35 -9.76 8.25
N GLY A 182 -9.71 -10.97 8.71
CA GLY A 182 -11.10 -11.37 8.90
C GLY A 182 -11.72 -12.15 7.73
N GLY A 183 -11.09 -12.13 6.55
CA GLY A 183 -11.61 -12.80 5.34
C GLY A 183 -11.23 -14.27 5.17
N GLY A 184 -10.55 -14.88 6.13
CA GLY A 184 -10.12 -16.29 6.05
C GLY A 184 -8.84 -16.59 6.82
N ALA A 185 -8.16 -15.55 7.31
CA ALA A 185 -7.03 -15.73 8.22
C ALA A 185 -7.51 -16.36 9.53
N PRO A 186 -6.82 -17.37 10.07
CA PRO A 186 -7.20 -18.00 11.32
C PRO A 186 -7.10 -17.00 12.47
N ILE A 187 -8.18 -16.85 13.22
CA ILE A 187 -8.21 -16.07 14.45
C ILE A 187 -7.81 -16.99 15.60
N TYR A 188 -6.65 -16.73 16.19
CA TYR A 188 -6.17 -17.51 17.33
C TYR A 188 -6.65 -16.86 18.63
N GLU A 189 -7.48 -17.55 19.38
CA GLU A 189 -7.74 -17.19 20.78
C GLU A 189 -6.52 -17.57 21.63
N ARG A 190 -5.86 -16.58 22.21
CA ARG A 190 -4.70 -16.79 23.08
C ARG A 190 -4.99 -16.25 24.46
N GLU A 191 -4.76 -17.09 25.46
CA GLU A 191 -4.72 -16.61 26.85
C GLU A 191 -3.49 -15.70 27.02
N TYR A 192 -3.70 -14.57 27.64
CA TYR A 192 -2.62 -13.68 28.02
C TYR A 192 -2.72 -13.31 29.50
N THR A 193 -1.59 -13.14 30.13
CA THR A 193 -1.48 -12.64 31.49
C THR A 193 -0.77 -11.29 31.45
N GLU A 194 -1.36 -10.28 32.06
CA GLU A 194 -0.75 -8.96 32.15
C GLU A 194 0.57 -9.06 32.96
N PRO A 195 1.72 -8.66 32.39
CA PRO A 195 3.00 -8.70 33.12
C PRO A 195 2.97 -7.81 34.36
N ALA A 196 3.59 -8.27 35.45
CA ALA A 196 3.58 -7.54 36.72
C ALA A 196 4.16 -6.10 36.60
N TYR A 197 5.20 -5.91 35.77
CA TYR A 197 5.80 -4.59 35.54
C TYR A 197 4.84 -3.62 34.84
N TYR A 198 3.82 -4.10 34.13
CA TYR A 198 2.87 -3.23 33.44
C TYR A 198 2.03 -2.41 34.41
N GLN A 199 1.80 -2.93 35.61
CA GLN A 199 1.11 -2.19 36.69
C GLN A 199 1.93 -0.99 37.18
N GLU A 200 3.26 -1.07 37.10
CA GLU A 200 4.14 0.06 37.43
C GLU A 200 4.10 1.10 36.30
N PHE A 201 4.12 0.65 35.03
CA PHE A 201 3.97 1.55 33.89
C PHE A 201 2.67 2.35 33.90
N LYS A 202 1.55 1.73 34.32
CA LYS A 202 0.27 2.41 34.43
C LYS A 202 0.25 3.55 35.48
N LYS A 203 1.16 3.51 36.44
CA LYS A 203 1.30 4.54 37.48
C LYS A 203 2.21 5.67 37.06
N PHE A 204 3.01 5.46 36.00
CA PHE A 204 3.94 6.46 35.49
C PHE A 204 3.16 7.66 34.92
N LYS A 205 3.58 8.85 35.32
CA LYS A 205 3.05 10.12 34.80
C LYS A 205 4.17 10.91 34.18
N ILE A 206 3.86 11.66 33.13
CA ILE A 206 4.85 12.47 32.42
C ILE A 206 5.45 13.54 33.35
N GLU A 207 4.70 13.97 34.35
CA GLU A 207 5.13 14.93 35.36
C GLU A 207 6.20 14.36 36.29
N ASP A 208 6.33 13.02 36.38
CA ASP A 208 7.34 12.34 37.20
C ASP A 208 8.70 12.25 36.47
N VAL A 209 8.76 12.67 35.18
CA VAL A 209 10.00 12.72 34.42
C VAL A 209 10.75 13.99 34.74
N GLU A 210 11.99 13.82 35.27
CA GLU A 210 12.88 14.94 35.46
C GLU A 210 13.15 15.62 34.10
N GLN A 211 12.77 16.88 33.98
CA GLN A 211 13.01 17.66 32.78
C GLN A 211 14.43 18.27 32.88
N PRO A 212 15.24 18.21 31.80
CA PRO A 212 16.52 18.90 31.81
C PRO A 212 16.29 20.42 31.98
N GLU A 213 17.10 21.04 32.84
CA GLU A 213 17.03 22.48 33.10
C GLU A 213 17.50 23.31 31.90
N ASP A 214 18.29 22.70 30.99
CA ASP A 214 18.78 23.31 29.74
C ASP A 214 18.50 22.41 28.55
N LEU A 215 17.85 22.95 27.54
CA LEU A 215 17.69 22.40 26.18
C LEU A 215 18.63 23.13 25.22
#